data_e5148c50fa9af81a9def7ea8e1da9d12
#
_entry.id   e5148c50fa9af81a9def7ea8e1da9d12
#
_cell.length_a   1.000
_cell.length_b   1.000
_cell.length_c   1.000
_cell.angle_alpha   90.00
_cell.angle_beta   90.00
_cell.angle_gamma   90.00
#
_symmetry.space_group_name_H-M   'P 1'
#
loop_
_entity.id
_entity.type
_entity.pdbx_description
1 polymer ?
#
loop_
_entity_poly.entity_id
_entity_poly.type
_entity_poly.pdbx_seq_one_letter_code
_entity_poly.pdbx_strand_id
1 'polypeptide(L)'
;MEILDRKEILGVELVIFGSEVSPRFNANEIARIIENSNVSQMIKEVDEDEKELVLVTREDGRTHKQWYLTEDGLYEVLFASRKPIAKKFKKQVKEILKSIRQKGGYIVVKKEDNEATIKSRIENLMKETEKKLRILENK
;
A
#
# COMPACT_ATOMS: atom_id res chain seq x y z
N MET A 1 -10.37 -7.97 -5.00
CA MET A 1 -9.06 -7.64 -4.38
C MET A 1 -9.32 -7.01 -3.03
N GLU A 2 -8.69 -7.52 -2.01
CA GLU A 2 -8.94 -7.04 -0.67
C GLU A 2 -8.24 -5.72 -0.40
N ILE A 3 -8.86 -4.91 0.47
CA ILE A 3 -8.27 -3.65 0.86
C ILE A 3 -7.30 -3.92 2.01
N LEU A 4 -6.06 -3.47 1.82
CA LEU A 4 -5.05 -3.59 2.86
C LEU A 4 -5.13 -2.44 3.84
N ASP A 5 -5.27 -1.23 3.34
CA ASP A 5 -5.34 -0.04 4.19
C ASP A 5 -5.91 1.13 3.40
N ARG A 6 -6.35 2.15 4.13
CA ARG A 6 -6.78 3.42 3.55
C ARG A 6 -6.02 4.52 4.26
N LYS A 7 -5.43 5.41 3.48
CA LYS A 7 -4.66 6.51 4.05
C LYS A 7 -4.95 7.79 3.29
N GLU A 8 -4.92 8.90 4.01
CA GLU A 8 -5.03 10.18 3.35
C GLU A 8 -3.62 10.69 3.05
N ILE A 9 -3.37 11.01 1.80
CA ILE A 9 -2.08 11.52 1.35
C ILE A 9 -2.33 12.78 0.55
N LEU A 10 -1.72 13.87 0.96
CA LEU A 10 -1.84 15.14 0.25
C LEU A 10 -3.30 15.56 0.04
N GLY A 11 -4.13 15.27 1.02
CA GLY A 11 -5.53 15.65 0.98
C GLY A 11 -6.42 14.70 0.19
N VAL A 12 -5.88 13.59 -0.31
CA VAL A 12 -6.64 12.63 -1.10
C VAL A 12 -6.53 11.27 -0.46
N GLU A 13 -7.64 10.55 -0.42
CA GLU A 13 -7.62 9.19 0.12
C GLU A 13 -6.96 8.25 -0.86
N LEU A 14 -5.99 7.49 -0.36
CA LEU A 14 -5.36 6.41 -1.11
C LEU A 14 -5.81 5.10 -0.52
N VAL A 15 -6.34 4.23 -1.35
CA VAL A 15 -6.71 2.89 -0.93
C VAL A 15 -5.63 1.94 -1.41
N ILE A 16 -5.06 1.18 -0.49
CA ILE A 16 -4.03 0.22 -0.80
C ILE A 16 -4.66 -1.17 -0.77
N PHE A 17 -4.55 -1.90 -1.85
CA PHE A 17 -5.13 -3.23 -1.99
C PHE A 17 -4.06 -4.30 -1.88
N GLY A 18 -4.49 -5.54 -1.76
CA GLY A 18 -3.59 -6.68 -1.75
C GLY A 18 -3.10 -7.04 -0.36
N SER A 19 -1.82 -7.26 -0.23
CA SER A 19 -1.23 -7.65 1.05
C SER A 19 0.01 -6.82 1.32
N GLU A 20 0.54 -6.93 2.53
CA GLU A 20 1.73 -6.16 2.92
C GLU A 20 2.96 -6.54 2.10
N VAL A 21 3.01 -7.78 1.62
CA VAL A 21 4.14 -8.20 0.78
C VAL A 21 3.88 -7.95 -0.69
N SER A 22 2.63 -7.76 -1.06
CA SER A 22 2.25 -7.55 -2.45
C SER A 22 1.13 -6.53 -2.54
N PRO A 23 1.44 -5.27 -2.20
CA PRO A 23 0.41 -4.22 -2.27
C PRO A 23 0.09 -3.87 -3.71
N ARG A 24 -1.12 -3.38 -3.93
CA ARG A 24 -1.60 -2.97 -5.24
C ARG A 24 -2.22 -1.59 -5.15
N PHE A 25 -2.03 -0.82 -6.20
CA PHE A 25 -2.48 0.56 -6.25
C PHE A 25 -3.25 0.82 -7.54
N ASN A 26 -4.41 1.40 -7.43
CA ASN A 26 -5.23 1.72 -8.61
C ASN A 26 -4.52 2.81 -9.41
N ALA A 27 -4.25 2.54 -10.68
CA ALA A 27 -3.49 3.45 -11.51
C ALA A 27 -4.19 4.79 -11.71
N ASN A 28 -5.52 4.77 -11.84
CA ASN A 28 -6.27 6.02 -12.00
C ASN A 28 -6.18 6.88 -10.75
N GLU A 29 -6.23 6.25 -9.59
CA GLU A 29 -6.12 6.96 -8.33
C GLU A 29 -4.73 7.59 -8.18
N ILE A 30 -3.70 6.84 -8.53
CA ILE A 30 -2.34 7.36 -8.48
C ILE A 30 -2.19 8.55 -9.44
N ALA A 31 -2.70 8.41 -10.66
CA ALA A 31 -2.63 9.49 -11.64
C ALA A 31 -3.31 10.74 -11.12
N ARG A 32 -4.44 10.58 -10.45
CA ARG A 32 -5.17 11.73 -9.91
C ARG A 32 -4.37 12.41 -8.81
N ILE A 33 -3.75 11.63 -7.94
CA ILE A 33 -2.96 12.19 -6.84
C ILE A 33 -1.76 12.97 -7.35
N ILE A 34 -1.06 12.45 -8.35
CA ILE A 34 0.11 13.13 -8.89
C ILE A 34 -0.24 14.08 -10.04
N GLU A 35 -1.53 14.27 -10.29
CA GLU A 35 -2.01 15.23 -11.30
C GLU A 35 -1.51 14.90 -12.69
N ASN A 36 -1.51 13.63 -13.02
CA ASN A 36 -1.15 13.15 -14.36
C ASN A 36 -2.44 12.95 -15.15
N SER A 37 -2.63 13.75 -16.21
CA SER A 37 -3.85 13.70 -17.00
C SER A 37 -3.80 12.63 -18.10
N ASN A 38 -2.65 12.02 -18.34
CA ASN A 38 -2.52 11.03 -19.41
C ASN A 38 -2.23 9.65 -18.81
N VAL A 39 -3.28 9.06 -18.25
CA VAL A 39 -3.18 7.75 -17.57
C VAL A 39 -2.74 6.66 -18.55
N SER A 40 -3.27 6.70 -19.76
CA SER A 40 -2.94 5.66 -20.74
C SER A 40 -1.44 5.61 -21.03
N GLN A 41 -0.82 6.77 -21.18
CA GLN A 41 0.61 6.84 -21.43
C GLN A 41 1.38 6.39 -20.19
N MET A 42 0.92 6.81 -19.03
CA MET A 42 1.54 6.42 -17.77
C MET A 42 1.58 4.89 -17.64
N ILE A 43 0.47 4.24 -17.95
CA ILE A 43 0.36 2.79 -17.84
C ILE A 43 1.23 2.09 -18.87
N LYS A 44 1.34 2.65 -20.06
CA LYS A 44 2.15 2.03 -21.12
C LYS A 44 3.62 1.97 -20.78
N GLU A 45 4.09 2.90 -19.95
CA GLU A 45 5.49 2.98 -19.61
C GLU A 45 5.87 2.06 -18.46
N VAL A 46 4.90 1.36 -17.88
CA VAL A 46 5.15 0.43 -16.80
C VAL A 46 5.32 -0.97 -17.39
N ASP A 47 6.29 -1.71 -16.88
CA ASP A 47 6.55 -3.06 -17.36
C ASP A 47 5.36 -3.99 -17.09
N GLU A 48 5.23 -5.02 -17.91
CA GLU A 48 4.10 -5.93 -17.82
C GLU A 48 4.00 -6.62 -16.47
N ASP A 49 5.13 -6.92 -15.84
CA ASP A 49 5.13 -7.59 -14.55
C ASP A 49 4.93 -6.62 -13.37
N GLU A 50 4.79 -5.35 -13.68
CA GLU A 50 4.59 -4.32 -12.65
C GLU A 50 3.20 -3.71 -12.69
N LYS A 51 2.33 -4.30 -13.46
CA LYS A 51 0.94 -3.84 -13.55
C LYS A 51 0.03 -5.04 -13.75
N GLU A 52 -1.23 -4.86 -13.39
CA GLU A 52 -2.22 -5.93 -13.47
C GLU A 52 -3.55 -5.35 -13.88
N LEU A 53 -4.20 -5.99 -14.85
CA LEU A 53 -5.52 -5.56 -15.29
C LEU A 53 -6.56 -6.37 -14.51
N VAL A 54 -7.38 -5.68 -13.75
CA VAL A 54 -8.34 -6.33 -12.84
C VAL A 54 -9.75 -5.98 -13.25
N LEU A 55 -10.61 -6.98 -13.26
CA LEU A 55 -12.03 -6.78 -13.53
C LEU A 55 -12.71 -6.29 -12.26
N VAL A 56 -13.37 -5.15 -12.36
CA VAL A 56 -14.04 -4.53 -11.23
C VAL A 56 -15.53 -4.49 -11.50
N THR A 57 -16.33 -4.90 -10.53
CA THR A 57 -17.78 -4.87 -10.65
C THR A 57 -18.32 -3.64 -9.93
N ARG A 58 -19.13 -2.86 -10.62
CA ARG A 58 -19.77 -1.68 -10.05
C ARG A 58 -21.04 -2.07 -9.32
N GLU A 59 -21.55 -1.13 -8.54
CA GLU A 59 -22.78 -1.36 -7.77
C GLU A 59 -23.97 -1.69 -8.66
N ASP A 60 -23.98 -1.15 -9.88
CA ASP A 60 -25.06 -1.41 -10.82
C ASP A 60 -24.91 -2.75 -11.54
N GLY A 61 -23.93 -3.55 -11.16
CA GLY A 61 -23.70 -4.86 -11.75
C GLY A 61 -22.81 -4.85 -12.97
N ARG A 62 -22.48 -3.68 -13.47
CA ARG A 62 -21.61 -3.58 -14.64
C ARG A 62 -20.18 -3.83 -14.25
N THR A 63 -19.45 -4.44 -15.17
CA THR A 63 -18.03 -4.71 -14.94
C THR A 63 -17.19 -3.88 -15.89
N HIS A 64 -15.99 -3.54 -15.44
CA HIS A 64 -15.03 -2.86 -16.27
C HIS A 64 -13.64 -3.24 -15.79
N LYS A 65 -12.66 -3.09 -16.65
CA LYS A 65 -11.29 -3.42 -16.30
C LYS A 65 -10.57 -2.18 -15.85
N GLN A 66 -9.74 -2.34 -14.80
CA GLN A 66 -8.93 -1.25 -14.31
C GLN A 66 -7.52 -1.76 -14.09
N TRP A 67 -6.56 -0.88 -14.33
CA TRP A 67 -5.17 -1.21 -14.12
C TRP A 67 -4.78 -0.95 -12.66
N TYR A 68 -4.05 -1.89 -12.11
CA TYR A 68 -3.46 -1.74 -10.79
C TYR A 68 -1.96 -1.88 -10.94
N LEU A 69 -1.23 -1.13 -10.12
CA LEU A 69 0.22 -1.16 -10.13
C LEU A 69 0.72 -1.95 -8.95
N THR A 70 1.79 -2.69 -9.15
CA THR A 70 2.53 -3.27 -8.04
C THR A 70 3.30 -2.16 -7.35
N GLU A 71 3.97 -2.46 -6.26
CA GLU A 71 4.80 -1.47 -5.58
C GLU A 71 5.88 -0.95 -6.53
N ASP A 72 6.52 -1.85 -7.27
CA ASP A 72 7.55 -1.45 -8.22
C ASP A 72 6.96 -0.60 -9.34
N GLY A 73 5.78 -0.96 -9.84
CA GLY A 73 5.11 -0.17 -10.85
C GLY A 73 4.75 1.22 -10.36
N LEU A 74 4.33 1.32 -9.10
CA LEU A 74 4.06 2.60 -8.51
C LEU A 74 5.32 3.46 -8.48
N TYR A 75 6.44 2.89 -8.04
CA TYR A 75 7.69 3.64 -7.99
C TYR A 75 8.17 4.05 -9.38
N GLU A 76 7.97 3.21 -10.37
CA GLU A 76 8.30 3.56 -11.75
C GLU A 76 7.53 4.81 -12.20
N VAL A 77 6.23 4.83 -11.93
CA VAL A 77 5.39 5.96 -12.28
C VAL A 77 5.84 7.22 -11.55
N LEU A 78 6.11 7.09 -10.26
CA LEU A 78 6.51 8.25 -9.46
C LEU A 78 7.88 8.75 -9.84
N PHE A 79 8.78 7.85 -10.19
CA PHE A 79 10.12 8.20 -10.61
C PHE A 79 10.12 8.90 -11.95
N ALA A 80 9.24 8.47 -12.85
CA ALA A 80 9.13 9.10 -14.17
C ALA A 80 8.50 10.49 -14.11
N SER A 81 7.73 10.77 -13.07
CA SER A 81 7.09 12.06 -12.93
C SER A 81 8.10 13.09 -12.44
N ARG A 82 8.08 14.25 -13.09
CA ARG A 82 8.96 15.36 -12.70
C ARG A 82 8.28 16.34 -11.77
N LYS A 83 7.03 16.08 -11.41
CA LYS A 83 6.27 16.99 -10.58
C LYS A 83 6.70 16.87 -9.11
N PRO A 84 6.82 17.99 -8.41
CA PRO A 84 7.15 17.95 -6.98
C PRO A 84 6.16 17.13 -6.16
N ILE A 85 4.88 17.12 -6.56
CA ILE A 85 3.87 16.37 -5.85
C ILE A 85 4.15 14.88 -5.89
N ALA A 86 4.75 14.38 -6.98
CA ALA A 86 5.10 12.97 -7.07
C ALA A 86 6.19 12.60 -6.07
N LYS A 87 7.13 13.49 -5.83
CA LYS A 87 8.19 13.25 -4.85
C LYS A 87 7.63 13.22 -3.44
N LYS A 88 6.72 14.12 -3.15
CA LYS A 88 6.08 14.15 -1.83
C LYS A 88 5.26 12.90 -1.61
N PHE A 89 4.51 12.50 -2.62
CA PHE A 89 3.69 11.31 -2.54
C PHE A 89 4.55 10.08 -2.33
N LYS A 90 5.64 9.98 -3.07
CA LYS A 90 6.55 8.85 -2.94
C LYS A 90 7.07 8.71 -1.52
N LYS A 91 7.47 9.82 -0.91
CA LYS A 91 7.96 9.77 0.48
C LYS A 91 6.90 9.27 1.44
N GLN A 92 5.68 9.78 1.29
CA GLN A 92 4.61 9.39 2.19
C GLN A 92 4.20 7.94 2.00
N VAL A 93 4.14 7.48 0.76
CA VAL A 93 3.78 6.10 0.49
C VAL A 93 4.85 5.14 1.04
N LYS A 94 6.10 5.51 0.93
CA LYS A 94 7.18 4.68 1.48
C LYS A 94 7.05 4.55 3.00
N GLU A 95 6.72 5.64 3.65
CA GLU A 95 6.52 5.62 5.11
C GLU A 95 5.33 4.75 5.49
N ILE A 96 4.24 4.85 4.72
CA ILE A 96 3.06 4.04 4.99
C ILE A 96 3.36 2.57 4.83
N LEU A 97 4.00 2.19 3.72
CA LEU A 97 4.32 0.79 3.48
C LEU A 97 5.29 0.24 4.50
N LYS A 98 6.26 1.06 4.88
CA LYS A 98 7.20 0.68 5.91
C LYS A 98 6.48 0.43 7.24
N SER A 99 5.57 1.32 7.58
CA SER A 99 4.77 1.18 8.81
C SER A 99 3.93 -0.09 8.77
N ILE A 100 3.29 -0.36 7.65
CA ILE A 100 2.47 -1.56 7.50
C ILE A 100 3.31 -2.81 7.69
N ARG A 101 4.49 -2.85 7.11
CA ARG A 101 5.37 -4.01 7.21
C ARG A 101 5.90 -4.21 8.60
N GLN A 102 6.24 -3.12 9.25
CA GLN A 102 6.76 -3.21 10.61
C GLN A 102 5.72 -3.74 11.58
N LYS A 103 4.45 -3.41 11.34
CA LYS A 103 3.38 -3.88 12.22
C LYS A 103 2.91 -5.26 11.82
N GLY A 104 2.63 -5.44 10.55
CA GLY A 104 2.03 -6.68 10.09
C GLY A 104 2.98 -7.82 9.96
N GLY A 105 4.24 -7.53 9.79
CA GLY A 105 5.24 -8.57 9.57
C GLY A 105 5.47 -9.44 10.78
N TYR A 106 5.19 -8.93 11.96
CA TYR A 106 5.42 -9.68 13.17
C TYR A 106 4.22 -9.80 13.99
N ILE A 107 3.71 -8.66 14.33
CA ILE A 107 2.62 -8.60 15.22
C ILE A 107 1.57 -8.00 14.44
N VAL A 108 0.57 -8.59 14.27
CA VAL A 108 -0.55 -7.94 13.66
C VAL A 108 -1.15 -7.06 14.75
N VAL A 109 -0.52 -5.93 14.98
CA VAL A 109 -1.04 -4.98 15.95
C VAL A 109 -2.06 -4.12 15.25
N LYS A 110 -3.28 -4.26 15.63
CA LYS A 110 -4.36 -3.48 15.05
C LYS A 110 -4.58 -2.26 15.92
N LYS A 111 -5.02 -1.20 15.28
CA LYS A 111 -5.20 0.06 16.01
C LYS A 111 -6.27 -0.01 17.08
N GLU A 112 -7.23 -0.90 16.88
CA GLU A 112 -8.28 -1.09 17.86
C GLU A 112 -7.81 -1.90 19.04
N ASP A 113 -6.61 -2.45 19.00
CA ASP A 113 -6.10 -3.23 20.12
C ASP A 113 -5.75 -2.30 21.26
N ASN A 114 -6.10 -2.69 22.45
CA ASN A 114 -5.72 -1.92 23.60
C ASN A 114 -4.31 -2.29 24.01
N GLU A 115 -3.76 -1.57 24.97
CA GLU A 115 -2.39 -1.77 25.38
C GLU A 115 -2.11 -3.17 25.89
N ALA A 116 -3.05 -3.72 26.65
CA ALA A 116 -2.87 -5.06 27.19
C ALA A 116 -2.85 -6.12 26.08
N THR A 117 -3.72 -5.95 25.08
CA THR A 117 -3.76 -6.87 23.95
C THR A 117 -2.50 -6.80 23.14
N ILE A 118 -2.04 -5.60 22.89
CA ILE A 118 -0.80 -5.38 22.15
C ILE A 118 0.37 -5.99 22.90
N LYS A 119 0.41 -5.76 24.19
CA LYS A 119 1.48 -6.28 25.01
C LYS A 119 1.49 -7.80 24.98
N SER A 120 0.33 -8.40 25.07
CA SER A 120 0.21 -9.86 25.02
C SER A 120 0.70 -10.40 23.69
N ARG A 121 0.34 -9.74 22.60
CA ARG A 121 0.81 -10.16 21.28
C ARG A 121 2.31 -9.98 21.12
N ILE A 122 2.82 -8.89 21.65
CA ILE A 122 4.25 -8.65 21.62
C ILE A 122 4.98 -9.73 22.40
N GLU A 123 4.48 -10.09 23.55
CA GLU A 123 5.09 -11.12 24.34
C GLU A 123 5.10 -12.46 23.61
N ASN A 124 3.97 -12.81 23.00
CA ASN A 124 3.89 -14.04 22.22
C ASN A 124 4.82 -13.99 21.01
N LEU A 125 4.82 -12.86 20.35
CA LEU A 125 5.67 -12.67 19.19
C LEU A 125 7.12 -12.68 19.60
N MET A 126 7.43 -12.07 20.73
CA MET A 126 8.78 -12.04 21.21
C MET A 126 9.26 -13.41 21.63
N LYS A 127 8.36 -14.28 22.01
CA LYS A 127 8.72 -15.66 22.28
C LYS A 127 9.01 -16.39 21.00
N GLU A 128 8.33 -16.02 19.93
CA GLU A 128 8.57 -16.62 18.63
C GLU A 128 9.69 -15.91 17.94
N THR A 129 9.75 -14.62 18.13
CA THR A 129 10.77 -13.87 17.48
C THR A 129 11.81 -13.48 18.41
N GLU A 130 11.64 -13.64 19.58
CA GLU A 130 12.65 -13.48 20.46
C GLU A 130 13.29 -14.72 20.57
N LYS A 131 12.78 -15.28 20.35
CA LYS A 131 12.51 -16.08 19.59
C LYS A 131 12.87 -15.51 18.35
N LYS A 132 12.39 -14.47 17.91
CA LYS A 132 12.81 -13.86 16.75
C LYS A 132 13.00 -12.41 16.92
N LEU A 133 12.48 -11.76 17.77
CA LEU A 133 12.61 -10.38 17.82
C LEU A 133 12.81 -9.83 19.13
N ARG A 134 12.24 -9.91 19.95
CA ARG A 134 11.95 -9.58 20.90
C ARG A 134 11.88 -8.70 20.79
N ILE A 135 11.63 -8.36 20.67
CA ILE A 135 11.17 -7.86 20.64
C ILE A 135 10.82 -6.97 20.35
N LEU A 136 10.57 -6.63 20.29
CA LEU A 136 9.92 -5.94 20.16
C LEU A 136 9.52 -5.38 20.73
N GLU A 137 9.44 -5.34 21.79
CA GLU A 137 9.05 -5.41 22.56
C GLU A 137 9.08 -5.49 22.77
N ASN A 138 9.30 -5.64 23.28
CA ASN A 138 9.31 -6.27 23.85
C ASN A 138 9.69 -6.26 23.64
N LYS A 139 9.99 -6.21 23.82
CA LYS A 139 10.11 -6.57 23.93
C LYS A 139 10.35 -6.67 23.97
#